data_657bb4abb30c714234337c32d80b3f8b
#
_entry.id   657bb4abb30c714234337c32d80b3f8b
#
_cell.length_a   1.000
_cell.length_b   1.000
_cell.length_c   1.000
_cell.angle_alpha   90.00
_cell.angle_beta   90.00
_cell.angle_gamma   90.00
#
_symmetry.space_group_name_H-M   'P 1'
#
loop_
_entity.id
_entity.type
_entity.pdbx_description
1 polymer ?
#
loop_
_entity_poly.entity_id
_entity_poly.type
_entity_poly.pdbx_seq_one_letter_code
_entity_poly.pdbx_strand_id
1 'polypeptide(L)'
;MTCQHSPAALVRYEHNGGVTVLASQYQDKRLNAPNDLVVLDDDSIIFTDPGYGALFDYEGRERPRDLKPAVYYINDTMDAPCRLTATPTMPNGIGLSPDRSTLYVNDSAPTNGQGEPTRIHSFQLRHEHTPRLIQHRVIHEDTKSLLDGMAIDAAGNIWSANSGGTTHNGVSVFAPDGTLLGRIRLPEKCANVCFAGEKQNQLLMTASQSLYSIYVNAHAPRRA
;
A
#
# COMPACT_ATOMS: atom_id res chain seq x y z
N MET A 1 0.03 9.78 -10.18
CA MET A 1 -1.21 9.46 -9.46
C MET A 1 -0.90 9.45 -7.98
N THR A 2 -1.88 9.77 -7.13
CA THR A 2 -1.71 9.76 -5.68
C THR A 2 -3.04 9.55 -4.98
N CYS A 3 -2.98 8.93 -3.81
CA CYS A 3 -4.08 8.84 -2.87
C CYS A 3 -4.09 10.10 -1.98
N GLN A 4 -5.26 10.71 -1.80
CA GLN A 4 -5.46 11.87 -0.95
C GLN A 4 -6.37 11.52 0.22
N HIS A 5 -5.93 11.82 1.45
CA HIS A 5 -6.77 11.64 2.63
C HIS A 5 -7.86 12.72 2.75
N SER A 6 -7.54 13.95 2.35
CA SER A 6 -8.51 15.05 2.37
C SER A 6 -8.28 16.00 1.16
N PRO A 7 -9.23 16.12 0.24
CA PRO A 7 -10.46 15.32 0.15
C PRO A 7 -10.13 13.85 -0.10
N ALA A 8 -10.97 12.91 0.37
CA ALA A 8 -10.75 11.49 0.17
C ALA A 8 -10.93 11.14 -1.30
N ALA A 9 -9.82 11.02 -2.03
CA ALA A 9 -9.84 10.81 -3.47
C ALA A 9 -8.56 10.13 -3.98
N LEU A 10 -8.71 9.39 -5.06
CA LEU A 10 -7.63 9.01 -5.95
C LEU A 10 -7.53 10.07 -7.05
N VAL A 11 -6.36 10.67 -7.25
CA VAL A 11 -6.17 11.74 -8.23
C VAL A 11 -4.96 11.51 -9.12
N ARG A 12 -4.98 12.12 -10.29
CA ARG A 12 -3.85 12.22 -11.22
C ARG A 12 -3.46 13.68 -11.41
N TYR A 13 -2.18 13.98 -11.18
CA TYR A 13 -1.59 15.28 -11.54
C TYR A 13 -1.19 15.23 -13.01
N GLU A 14 -1.68 16.15 -13.79
CA GLU A 14 -1.42 16.24 -15.21
C GLU A 14 -0.16 17.06 -15.51
N HIS A 15 0.48 16.83 -16.65
CA HIS A 15 1.69 17.56 -17.06
C HIS A 15 1.46 19.08 -17.23
N ASN A 16 0.23 19.51 -17.49
CA ASN A 16 -0.16 20.92 -17.58
C ASN A 16 -0.43 21.58 -16.22
N GLY A 17 -0.22 20.86 -15.10
CA GLY A 17 -0.48 21.32 -13.75
C GLY A 17 -1.93 21.12 -13.27
N GLY A 18 -2.82 20.59 -14.11
CA GLY A 18 -4.18 20.22 -13.71
C GLY A 18 -4.22 19.01 -12.79
N VAL A 19 -5.35 18.82 -12.12
CA VAL A 19 -5.62 17.65 -11.28
C VAL A 19 -6.91 17.00 -11.74
N THR A 20 -6.83 15.72 -12.10
CA THR A 20 -7.99 14.91 -12.48
C THR A 20 -8.35 14.01 -11.31
N VAL A 21 -9.60 14.08 -10.82
CA VAL A 21 -10.15 13.15 -9.84
C VAL A 21 -10.52 11.86 -10.55
N LEU A 22 -9.87 10.75 -10.21
CA LEU A 22 -10.13 9.43 -10.78
C LEU A 22 -11.22 8.68 -10.01
N ALA A 23 -11.22 8.79 -8.67
CA ALA A 23 -12.25 8.24 -7.83
C ALA A 23 -12.38 9.04 -6.53
N SER A 24 -13.61 9.28 -6.08
CA SER A 24 -13.91 9.93 -4.79
C SER A 24 -15.06 9.26 -4.04
N GLN A 25 -15.76 8.32 -4.69
CA GLN A 25 -16.92 7.63 -4.13
C GLN A 25 -17.04 6.20 -4.66
N TYR A 26 -17.75 5.37 -3.90
CA TYR A 26 -18.16 4.02 -4.23
C TYR A 26 -19.61 3.80 -3.80
N GLN A 27 -20.52 3.41 -4.71
CA GLN A 27 -21.96 3.22 -4.43
C GLN A 27 -22.60 4.45 -3.73
N ASP A 28 -22.38 5.63 -4.30
CA ASP A 28 -22.89 6.93 -3.81
C ASP A 28 -22.39 7.33 -2.40
N LYS A 29 -21.41 6.61 -1.85
CA LYS A 29 -20.75 6.92 -0.59
C LYS A 29 -19.33 7.40 -0.85
N ARG A 30 -18.92 8.41 -0.09
CA ARG A 30 -17.54 8.92 -0.13
C ARG A 30 -16.55 7.83 0.25
N LEU A 31 -15.41 7.77 -0.45
CA LEU A 31 -14.26 6.96 -0.04
C LEU A 31 -13.81 7.35 1.38
N ASN A 32 -13.27 6.39 2.13
CA ASN A 32 -12.87 6.65 3.51
C ASN A 32 -11.66 7.60 3.62
N ALA A 33 -10.58 7.27 3.01
CA ALA A 33 -9.35 8.02 2.79
C ALA A 33 -8.38 7.07 2.08
N PRO A 34 -8.33 7.05 0.74
CA PRO A 34 -7.40 6.23 -0.02
C PRO A 34 -5.96 6.41 0.45
N ASN A 35 -5.20 5.30 0.56
CA ASN A 35 -3.89 5.32 1.17
C ASN A 35 -2.77 5.02 0.18
N ASP A 36 -2.77 3.86 -0.48
CA ASP A 36 -1.70 3.44 -1.38
C ASP A 36 -2.25 2.83 -2.66
N LEU A 37 -1.44 2.76 -3.72
CA LEU A 37 -1.87 2.30 -5.03
C LEU A 37 -0.77 1.57 -5.81
N VAL A 38 -1.20 0.68 -6.71
CA VAL A 38 -0.37 0.14 -7.78
C VAL A 38 -1.03 0.37 -9.13
N VAL A 39 -0.21 0.59 -10.16
CA VAL A 39 -0.66 0.77 -11.55
C VAL A 39 -0.37 -0.52 -12.32
N LEU A 40 -1.37 -1.04 -13.01
CA LEU A 40 -1.27 -2.20 -13.88
C LEU A 40 -0.69 -1.83 -15.25
N ASP A 41 -0.42 -2.82 -16.11
CA ASP A 41 0.20 -2.61 -17.42
C ASP A 41 -0.71 -1.88 -18.42
N ASP A 42 -2.00 -1.93 -18.19
CA ASP A 42 -3.05 -1.24 -18.96
C ASP A 42 -3.42 0.14 -18.38
N ASP A 43 -2.57 0.69 -17.50
CA ASP A 43 -2.77 1.94 -16.76
C ASP A 43 -3.95 1.93 -15.78
N SER A 44 -4.62 0.81 -15.59
CA SER A 44 -5.63 0.66 -14.55
C SER A 44 -4.97 0.63 -13.15
N ILE A 45 -5.78 0.88 -12.12
CA ILE A 45 -5.27 1.13 -10.76
C ILE A 45 -5.95 0.21 -9.78
N ILE A 46 -5.15 -0.42 -8.90
CA ILE A 46 -5.64 -1.04 -7.68
C ILE A 46 -5.16 -0.17 -6.50
N PHE A 47 -6.07 0.17 -5.58
CA PHE A 47 -5.76 1.04 -4.44
C PHE A 47 -6.43 0.56 -3.15
N THR A 48 -5.85 0.97 -2.03
CA THR A 48 -6.36 0.69 -0.68
C THR A 48 -7.13 1.89 -0.13
N ASP A 49 -8.23 1.64 0.59
CA ASP A 49 -9.06 2.66 1.24
C ASP A 49 -9.38 2.27 2.70
N PRO A 50 -8.39 2.36 3.62
CA PRO A 50 -8.57 2.03 5.02
C PRO A 50 -9.31 3.12 5.80
N GLY A 51 -9.07 4.38 5.43
CA GLY A 51 -9.66 5.53 6.09
C GLY A 51 -8.82 6.12 7.23
N TYR A 52 -7.49 6.00 7.20
CA TYR A 52 -6.61 6.62 8.22
C TYR A 52 -6.86 8.12 8.33
N GLY A 53 -6.91 8.84 7.20
CA GLY A 53 -7.21 10.27 7.16
C GLY A 53 -8.61 10.67 7.63
N ALA A 54 -9.47 9.70 8.01
CA ALA A 54 -10.76 9.94 8.64
C ALA A 54 -10.73 9.69 10.16
N LEU A 55 -9.61 9.18 10.72
CA LEU A 55 -9.49 8.86 12.15
C LEU A 55 -9.04 10.07 12.98
N PHE A 56 -8.23 10.96 12.39
CA PHE A 56 -7.63 12.09 13.10
C PHE A 56 -7.47 13.30 12.16
N ASP A 57 -7.40 14.50 12.75
CA ASP A 57 -7.27 15.76 11.99
C ASP A 57 -5.85 16.01 11.44
N TYR A 58 -4.82 15.31 11.91
CA TYR A 58 -3.44 15.57 11.47
C TYR A 58 -3.07 14.93 10.13
N GLU A 59 -3.72 13.80 9.72
CA GLU A 59 -3.50 13.17 8.41
C GLU A 59 -4.60 13.53 7.41
N GLY A 60 -5.72 14.04 7.88
CA GLY A 60 -6.86 14.36 7.06
C GLY A 60 -7.87 15.19 7.84
N ARG A 61 -9.11 14.71 7.93
CA ARG A 61 -10.16 15.31 8.73
C ARG A 61 -10.99 14.22 9.42
N GLU A 62 -11.05 14.27 10.75
CA GLU A 62 -11.81 13.32 11.53
C GLU A 62 -13.29 13.31 11.10
N ARG A 63 -13.79 12.14 10.81
CA ARG A 63 -15.18 11.92 10.40
C ARG A 63 -15.56 10.44 10.44
N PRO A 64 -16.86 10.11 10.52
CA PRO A 64 -17.32 8.74 10.33
C PRO A 64 -16.88 8.17 8.97
N ARG A 65 -16.56 6.90 8.94
CA ARG A 65 -16.32 6.13 7.71
C ARG A 65 -17.65 5.55 7.22
N ASP A 66 -18.04 5.86 5.97
CA ASP A 66 -19.28 5.39 5.37
C ASP A 66 -19.15 4.01 4.74
N LEU A 67 -17.93 3.58 4.47
CA LEU A 67 -17.57 2.32 3.83
C LEU A 67 -16.73 1.45 4.78
N LYS A 68 -16.84 0.14 4.61
CA LYS A 68 -15.84 -0.77 5.21
C LYS A 68 -14.50 -0.58 4.48
N PRO A 69 -13.37 -0.61 5.21
CA PRO A 69 -12.06 -0.63 4.59
C PRO A 69 -11.97 -1.72 3.51
N ALA A 70 -11.34 -1.41 2.38
CA ALA A 70 -11.30 -2.33 1.25
C ALA A 70 -10.17 -2.01 0.26
N VAL A 71 -9.94 -2.94 -0.65
CA VAL A 71 -9.12 -2.77 -1.83
C VAL A 71 -10.05 -2.59 -3.02
N TYR A 72 -9.78 -1.59 -3.83
CA TYR A 72 -10.58 -1.18 -4.99
C TYR A 72 -9.78 -1.24 -6.28
N TYR A 73 -10.48 -1.32 -7.40
CA TYR A 73 -9.96 -1.24 -8.76
C TYR A 73 -10.72 -0.18 -9.55
N ILE A 74 -10.02 0.53 -10.41
CA ILE A 74 -10.60 1.45 -11.39
C ILE A 74 -9.75 1.48 -12.67
N ASN A 75 -10.38 1.68 -13.81
CA ASN A 75 -9.74 2.00 -15.09
C ASN A 75 -10.40 3.23 -15.73
N ASP A 76 -9.88 3.67 -16.86
CA ASP A 76 -10.31 4.89 -17.55
C ASP A 76 -11.72 4.79 -18.19
N THR A 77 -12.29 3.60 -18.28
CA THR A 77 -13.64 3.37 -18.83
C THR A 77 -14.73 3.32 -17.76
N MET A 78 -14.35 3.40 -16.47
CA MET A 78 -15.28 3.26 -15.34
C MET A 78 -15.62 4.62 -14.73
N ASP A 79 -16.90 4.87 -14.49
CA ASP A 79 -17.38 6.08 -13.78
C ASP A 79 -17.10 6.02 -12.27
N ALA A 80 -16.92 4.83 -11.72
CA ALA A 80 -16.66 4.61 -10.30
C ALA A 80 -15.84 3.34 -10.09
N PRO A 81 -15.04 3.26 -9.00
CA PRO A 81 -14.25 2.06 -8.71
C PRO A 81 -15.13 0.85 -8.38
N CYS A 82 -14.62 -0.34 -8.57
CA CYS A 82 -15.21 -1.56 -8.05
C CYS A 82 -14.39 -2.09 -6.86
N ARG A 83 -15.07 -2.69 -5.88
CA ARG A 83 -14.43 -3.29 -4.72
C ARG A 83 -13.95 -4.70 -5.07
N LEU A 84 -12.64 -4.95 -4.94
CA LEU A 84 -12.04 -6.26 -5.16
C LEU A 84 -12.16 -7.15 -3.92
N THR A 85 -11.86 -6.61 -2.74
CA THR A 85 -11.94 -7.34 -1.47
C THR A 85 -12.05 -6.39 -0.28
N ALA A 86 -12.65 -6.87 0.81
CA ALA A 86 -12.64 -6.26 2.13
C ALA A 86 -12.03 -7.21 3.19
N THR A 87 -11.19 -8.15 2.73
CA THR A 87 -10.54 -9.14 3.62
C THR A 87 -9.50 -8.52 4.55
N PRO A 88 -8.59 -7.63 4.10
CA PRO A 88 -7.76 -6.87 5.03
C PRO A 88 -8.64 -5.93 5.86
N THR A 89 -8.42 -5.92 7.18
CA THR A 89 -9.21 -5.10 8.12
C THR A 89 -8.88 -3.62 7.99
N MET A 90 -7.59 -3.30 7.81
CA MET A 90 -7.07 -1.95 7.60
C MET A 90 -5.99 -1.98 6.51
N PRO A 91 -6.39 -2.17 5.22
CA PRO A 91 -5.44 -2.30 4.12
C PRO A 91 -4.59 -1.03 4.00
N ASN A 92 -3.27 -1.19 3.98
CA ASN A 92 -2.30 -0.11 3.93
C ASN A 92 -1.45 -0.22 2.65
N GLY A 93 -0.14 -0.40 2.76
CA GLY A 93 0.74 -0.56 1.63
C GLY A 93 0.35 -1.70 0.70
N ILE A 94 0.52 -1.50 -0.61
CA ILE A 94 0.13 -2.44 -1.65
C ILE A 94 1.27 -2.62 -2.66
N GLY A 95 1.52 -3.84 -3.11
CA GLY A 95 2.58 -4.15 -4.07
C GLY A 95 2.24 -5.32 -4.98
N LEU A 96 2.84 -5.34 -6.17
CA LEU A 96 2.71 -6.43 -7.14
C LEU A 96 4.01 -7.22 -7.23
N SER A 97 3.90 -8.56 -7.33
CA SER A 97 5.03 -9.40 -7.70
C SER A 97 5.63 -8.98 -9.04
N PRO A 98 6.92 -9.28 -9.32
CA PRO A 98 7.57 -8.90 -10.58
C PRO A 98 6.85 -9.40 -11.82
N ASP A 99 6.23 -10.59 -11.76
CA ASP A 99 5.42 -11.19 -12.83
C ASP A 99 3.97 -10.69 -12.84
N ARG A 100 3.62 -9.76 -11.92
CA ARG A 100 2.30 -9.17 -11.74
C ARG A 100 1.15 -10.16 -11.49
N SER A 101 1.47 -11.40 -11.14
CA SER A 101 0.48 -12.44 -10.85
C SER A 101 -0.01 -12.45 -9.39
N THR A 102 0.72 -11.77 -8.49
CA THR A 102 0.40 -11.73 -7.05
C THR A 102 0.31 -10.29 -6.57
N LEU A 103 -0.79 -9.98 -5.89
CA LEU A 103 -0.98 -8.73 -5.16
C LEU A 103 -0.69 -8.97 -3.68
N TYR A 104 0.21 -8.16 -3.11
CA TYR A 104 0.48 -8.12 -1.67
C TYR A 104 -0.18 -6.89 -1.06
N VAL A 105 -0.75 -7.06 0.14
CA VAL A 105 -1.37 -5.97 0.90
C VAL A 105 -0.95 -6.07 2.36
N ASN A 106 -0.34 -5.00 2.88
CA ASN A 106 -0.14 -4.84 4.31
C ASN A 106 -1.48 -4.54 4.99
N ASP A 107 -1.77 -5.23 6.08
CA ASP A 107 -2.92 -4.96 6.94
C ASP A 107 -2.44 -4.42 8.29
N SER A 108 -2.73 -3.14 8.52
CA SER A 108 -2.40 -2.46 9.77
C SER A 108 -3.57 -2.57 10.77
N ALA A 109 -4.16 -3.75 10.89
CA ALA A 109 -5.30 -4.06 11.75
C ALA A 109 -5.18 -3.54 13.19
N PRO A 110 -3.97 -3.50 13.85
CA PRO A 110 -3.82 -2.91 15.18
C PRO A 110 -4.34 -1.48 15.31
N THR A 111 -4.37 -0.70 14.22
CA THR A 111 -4.89 0.68 14.22
C THR A 111 -6.40 0.77 14.46
N ASN A 112 -7.12 -0.34 14.34
CA ASN A 112 -8.54 -0.46 14.70
C ASN A 112 -8.80 -0.47 16.21
N GLY A 113 -7.76 -0.61 17.05
CA GLY A 113 -7.90 -0.71 18.50
C GLY A 113 -8.50 -2.02 19.02
N GLN A 114 -8.61 -3.05 18.17
CA GLN A 114 -9.20 -4.35 18.51
C GLN A 114 -8.16 -5.39 18.93
N GLY A 115 -6.89 -5.01 19.02
CA GLY A 115 -5.79 -5.92 19.43
C GLY A 115 -5.41 -6.97 18.38
N GLU A 116 -5.84 -6.80 17.13
CA GLU A 116 -5.47 -7.68 16.04
C GLU A 116 -3.99 -7.51 15.66
N PRO A 117 -3.32 -8.58 15.17
CA PRO A 117 -1.96 -8.46 14.63
C PRO A 117 -1.94 -7.71 13.29
N THR A 118 -0.78 -7.13 12.97
CA THR A 118 -0.50 -6.71 11.60
C THR A 118 -0.25 -7.93 10.72
N ARG A 119 -0.60 -7.86 9.43
CA ARG A 119 -0.47 -9.00 8.51
C ARG A 119 0.04 -8.56 7.14
N ILE A 120 0.66 -9.50 6.42
CA ILE A 120 0.82 -9.40 4.97
C ILE A 120 -0.13 -10.40 4.33
N HIS A 121 -1.07 -9.87 3.55
CA HIS A 121 -1.95 -10.68 2.72
C HIS A 121 -1.36 -10.84 1.33
N SER A 122 -1.49 -12.03 0.75
CA SER A 122 -1.23 -12.29 -0.66
C SER A 122 -2.49 -12.79 -1.35
N PHE A 123 -2.70 -12.33 -2.58
CA PHE A 123 -3.80 -12.73 -3.43
C PHE A 123 -3.25 -13.05 -4.82
N GLN A 124 -3.68 -14.14 -5.43
CA GLN A 124 -3.44 -14.34 -6.84
C GLN A 124 -4.32 -13.36 -7.63
N LEU A 125 -3.69 -12.54 -8.48
CA LEU A 125 -4.36 -11.60 -9.35
C LEU A 125 -4.67 -12.27 -10.69
N ARG A 126 -5.95 -12.36 -11.04
CA ARG A 126 -6.41 -12.80 -12.35
C ARG A 126 -6.75 -11.58 -13.20
N HIS A 127 -6.01 -11.42 -14.28
CA HIS A 127 -6.22 -10.36 -15.25
C HIS A 127 -7.42 -10.72 -16.14
N GLU A 128 -8.54 -10.07 -15.87
CA GLU A 128 -9.80 -10.14 -16.62
C GLU A 128 -10.19 -8.68 -16.92
N HIS A 129 -11.28 -8.44 -17.63
CA HIS A 129 -11.79 -7.08 -17.87
C HIS A 129 -11.96 -6.29 -16.55
N THR A 130 -12.46 -6.93 -15.51
CA THR A 130 -12.34 -6.47 -14.13
C THR A 130 -11.49 -7.52 -13.39
N PRO A 131 -10.34 -7.18 -12.86
CA PRO A 131 -9.45 -8.16 -12.24
C PRO A 131 -10.10 -8.81 -11.01
N ARG A 132 -9.72 -10.04 -10.74
CA ARG A 132 -10.21 -10.79 -9.57
C ARG A 132 -9.06 -11.19 -8.66
N LEU A 133 -9.27 -11.04 -7.37
CA LEU A 133 -8.38 -11.54 -6.32
C LEU A 133 -8.87 -12.91 -5.88
N ILE A 134 -8.03 -13.92 -6.06
CA ILE A 134 -8.32 -15.32 -5.67
C ILE A 134 -7.17 -15.88 -4.83
N GLN A 135 -7.33 -17.08 -4.28
CA GLN A 135 -6.30 -17.79 -3.50
C GLN A 135 -5.66 -16.92 -2.41
N HIS A 136 -6.50 -16.24 -1.63
CA HIS A 136 -6.04 -15.44 -0.49
C HIS A 136 -5.26 -16.27 0.52
N ARG A 137 -4.13 -15.70 0.99
CA ARG A 137 -3.32 -16.25 2.09
C ARG A 137 -2.84 -15.12 2.99
N VAL A 138 -2.69 -15.37 4.28
CA VAL A 138 -1.87 -14.59 5.20
C VAL A 138 -0.49 -15.23 5.18
N ILE A 139 0.52 -14.49 4.70
CA ILE A 139 1.89 -15.00 4.58
C ILE A 139 2.79 -14.54 5.72
N HIS A 140 2.39 -13.49 6.44
CA HIS A 140 3.08 -13.01 7.64
C HIS A 140 2.08 -12.42 8.64
N GLU A 141 2.37 -12.62 9.95
CA GLU A 141 1.61 -12.04 11.05
C GLU A 141 2.55 -11.64 12.19
N ASP A 142 2.37 -10.43 12.74
CA ASP A 142 3.19 -9.91 13.85
C ASP A 142 2.33 -9.03 14.78
N THR A 143 2.58 -9.14 16.08
CA THR A 143 1.93 -8.34 17.12
C THR A 143 2.81 -7.21 17.67
N LYS A 144 4.07 -7.11 17.22
CA LYS A 144 5.08 -6.18 17.75
C LYS A 144 5.36 -5.00 16.86
N SER A 145 4.97 -5.09 15.60
CA SER A 145 5.15 -4.02 14.61
C SER A 145 3.84 -3.64 13.94
N LEU A 146 3.86 -2.50 13.29
CA LEU A 146 2.79 -2.03 12.42
C LEU A 146 3.38 -1.88 11.03
N LEU A 147 2.91 -2.71 10.09
CA LEU A 147 3.29 -2.64 8.68
C LEU A 147 2.59 -1.46 8.01
N ASP A 148 3.32 -0.71 7.17
CA ASP A 148 2.84 0.49 6.49
C ASP A 148 3.04 0.35 4.96
N GLY A 149 3.63 1.30 4.27
CA GLY A 149 3.92 1.21 2.85
C GLY A 149 4.86 0.07 2.49
N MET A 150 4.91 -0.33 1.21
CA MET A 150 5.80 -1.40 0.74
C MET A 150 6.35 -1.15 -0.66
N ALA A 151 7.48 -1.80 -0.95
CA ALA A 151 8.01 -1.98 -2.30
C ALA A 151 8.36 -3.46 -2.52
N ILE A 152 8.31 -3.92 -3.77
CA ILE A 152 8.70 -5.27 -4.16
C ILE A 152 9.97 -5.18 -4.99
N ASP A 153 10.97 -6.03 -4.70
CA ASP A 153 12.19 -6.09 -5.51
C ASP A 153 12.06 -7.08 -6.70
N ALA A 154 13.04 -7.08 -7.57
CA ALA A 154 13.06 -7.92 -8.77
C ALA A 154 13.13 -9.44 -8.47
N ALA A 155 13.54 -9.83 -7.27
CA ALA A 155 13.49 -11.21 -6.80
C ALA A 155 12.15 -11.59 -6.17
N GLY A 156 11.21 -10.62 -6.05
CA GLY A 156 9.90 -10.79 -5.44
C GLY A 156 9.88 -10.58 -3.92
N ASN A 157 11.00 -10.16 -3.31
CA ASN A 157 11.00 -9.89 -1.88
C ASN A 157 10.20 -8.63 -1.56
N ILE A 158 9.51 -8.67 -0.43
CA ILE A 158 8.63 -7.61 0.06
C ILE A 158 9.42 -6.74 1.04
N TRP A 159 9.64 -5.49 0.71
CA TRP A 159 10.27 -4.48 1.54
C TRP A 159 9.18 -3.63 2.18
N SER A 160 8.86 -3.92 3.44
CA SER A 160 7.75 -3.29 4.15
C SER A 160 8.26 -2.28 5.17
N ALA A 161 7.77 -1.05 5.09
CA ALA A 161 7.96 -0.04 6.10
C ALA A 161 7.29 -0.46 7.41
N ASN A 162 7.93 -0.12 8.54
CA ASN A 162 7.50 -0.58 9.86
C ASN A 162 7.57 0.52 10.91
N SER A 163 6.64 0.44 11.87
CA SER A 163 6.72 1.08 13.16
C SER A 163 6.48 0.06 14.28
N GLY A 164 7.13 0.22 15.42
CA GLY A 164 7.03 -0.74 16.55
C GLY A 164 8.11 -0.50 17.60
N GLY A 165 8.44 0.77 17.84
CA GLY A 165 9.50 1.16 18.77
C GLY A 165 10.90 0.86 18.23
N THR A 166 11.91 1.06 19.05
CA THR A 166 13.33 1.03 18.65
C THR A 166 13.81 -0.28 18.01
N THR A 167 13.11 -1.38 18.24
CA THR A 167 13.48 -2.70 17.71
C THR A 167 12.82 -3.03 16.37
N HIS A 168 11.72 -2.33 16.00
CA HIS A 168 10.92 -2.63 14.81
C HIS A 168 10.76 -1.44 13.86
N ASN A 169 11.15 -0.23 14.26
CA ASN A 169 11.14 0.92 13.37
C ASN A 169 12.12 0.73 12.21
N GLY A 170 11.67 1.03 11.00
CA GLY A 170 12.48 0.95 9.78
C GLY A 170 11.84 0.10 8.70
N VAL A 171 12.59 -0.81 8.10
CA VAL A 171 12.11 -1.66 6.99
C VAL A 171 12.36 -3.12 7.32
N SER A 172 11.34 -3.96 7.20
CA SER A 172 11.46 -5.42 7.22
C SER A 172 11.42 -5.97 5.79
N VAL A 173 12.30 -6.93 5.51
CA VAL A 173 12.37 -7.58 4.19
C VAL A 173 11.90 -9.01 4.35
N PHE A 174 10.90 -9.40 3.57
CA PHE A 174 10.33 -10.73 3.56
C PHE A 174 10.50 -11.40 2.21
N ALA A 175 10.72 -12.70 2.19
CA ALA A 175 10.58 -13.51 1.00
C ALA A 175 9.10 -13.55 0.53
N PRO A 176 8.82 -13.99 -0.72
CA PRO A 176 7.44 -14.08 -1.22
C PRO A 176 6.51 -14.99 -0.40
N ASP A 177 7.06 -15.92 0.36
CA ASP A 177 6.33 -16.83 1.26
C ASP A 177 6.07 -16.23 2.67
N GLY A 178 6.57 -15.01 2.94
CA GLY A 178 6.44 -14.32 4.22
C GLY A 178 7.59 -14.59 5.21
N THR A 179 8.61 -15.38 4.83
CA THR A 179 9.80 -15.58 5.64
C THR A 179 10.56 -14.28 5.81
N LEU A 180 10.82 -13.87 7.06
CA LEU A 180 11.61 -12.66 7.36
C LEU A 180 13.09 -12.89 6.99
N LEU A 181 13.60 -12.13 6.03
CA LEU A 181 15.00 -12.18 5.56
C LEU A 181 15.92 -11.25 6.35
N GLY A 182 15.41 -10.09 6.77
CA GLY A 182 16.21 -9.10 7.47
C GLY A 182 15.47 -7.81 7.78
N ARG A 183 16.19 -6.87 8.45
CA ARG A 183 15.65 -5.55 8.79
C ARG A 183 16.69 -4.46 8.62
N ILE A 184 16.26 -3.33 8.08
CA ILE A 184 16.98 -2.06 8.16
C ILE A 184 16.35 -1.28 9.31
N ARG A 185 17.12 -1.03 10.37
CA ARG A 185 16.62 -0.30 11.55
C ARG A 185 16.78 1.20 11.35
N LEU A 186 15.76 1.95 11.67
CA LEU A 186 15.77 3.40 11.73
C LEU A 186 15.53 3.88 13.17
N PRO A 187 16.02 5.06 13.55
CA PRO A 187 15.77 5.62 14.88
C PRO A 187 14.31 6.06 15.08
N GLU A 188 13.53 6.13 14.01
CA GLU A 188 12.13 6.59 13.98
C GLU A 188 11.26 5.69 13.10
N LYS A 189 9.94 5.87 13.17
CA LYS A 189 8.97 5.10 12.38
C LYS A 189 9.20 5.34 10.90
N CYS A 190 9.14 4.27 10.10
CA CYS A 190 9.15 4.35 8.65
C CYS A 190 7.73 4.21 8.13
N ALA A 191 7.29 5.14 7.27
CA ALA A 191 5.95 5.16 6.70
C ALA A 191 5.90 4.51 5.32
N ASN A 192 6.92 4.76 4.47
CA ASN A 192 6.92 4.19 3.13
C ASN A 192 8.35 3.98 2.61
N VAL A 193 8.47 3.14 1.57
CA VAL A 193 9.73 2.82 0.91
C VAL A 193 9.57 2.77 -0.60
N CYS A 194 10.61 3.16 -1.32
CA CYS A 194 10.69 2.94 -2.76
C CYS A 194 12.13 2.76 -3.22
N PHE A 195 12.30 2.03 -4.32
CA PHE A 195 13.57 1.96 -5.03
C PHE A 195 13.73 3.14 -5.96
N ALA A 196 14.92 3.73 -5.99
CA ALA A 196 15.27 4.91 -6.75
C ALA A 196 16.69 4.83 -7.34
N GLY A 197 17.12 5.91 -7.97
CA GLY A 197 18.42 6.00 -8.64
C GLY A 197 18.43 5.33 -10.01
N GLU A 198 19.48 5.56 -10.78
CA GLU A 198 19.62 5.06 -12.15
C GLU A 198 19.59 3.51 -12.21
N LYS A 199 20.20 2.84 -11.23
CA LYS A 199 20.22 1.38 -11.11
C LYS A 199 19.02 0.81 -10.35
N GLN A 200 18.08 1.67 -9.91
CA GLN A 200 16.92 1.27 -9.11
C GLN A 200 17.28 0.44 -7.87
N ASN A 201 18.44 0.71 -7.26
CA ASN A 201 18.96 0.01 -6.08
C ASN A 201 19.27 0.93 -4.90
N GLN A 202 18.88 2.19 -4.98
CA GLN A 202 18.86 3.12 -3.86
C GLN A 202 17.50 3.05 -3.19
N LEU A 203 17.43 2.43 -2.01
CA LEU A 203 16.19 2.40 -1.23
C LEU A 203 16.01 3.75 -0.54
N LEU A 204 14.92 4.43 -0.85
CA LEU A 204 14.46 5.62 -0.14
C LEU A 204 13.42 5.20 0.91
N MET A 205 13.50 5.78 2.10
CA MET A 205 12.65 5.47 3.24
C MET A 205 12.13 6.77 3.83
N THR A 206 10.83 7.02 3.69
CA THR A 206 10.17 8.16 4.34
C THR A 206 9.84 7.81 5.78
N ALA A 207 10.35 8.62 6.70
CA ALA A 207 10.17 8.39 8.12
C ALA A 207 9.48 9.59 8.79
N SER A 208 9.29 9.53 10.11
CA SER A 208 8.49 10.53 10.84
C SER A 208 8.93 11.98 10.59
N GLN A 209 10.24 12.24 10.55
CA GLN A 209 10.82 13.57 10.38
C GLN A 209 11.92 13.65 9.31
N SER A 210 12.32 12.48 8.76
CA SER A 210 13.51 12.36 7.92
C SER A 210 13.23 11.56 6.66
N LEU A 211 14.00 11.83 5.63
CA LEU A 211 14.13 10.96 4.47
C LEU A 211 15.49 10.24 4.55
N TYR A 212 15.46 8.93 4.66
CA TYR A 212 16.67 8.11 4.66
C TYR A 212 16.90 7.48 3.29
N SER A 213 18.16 7.20 2.98
CA SER A 213 18.49 6.39 1.81
C SER A 213 19.67 5.47 2.08
N ILE A 214 19.67 4.31 1.43
CA ILE A 214 20.77 3.34 1.45
C ILE A 214 20.85 2.62 0.10
N TYR A 215 22.05 2.33 -0.35
CA TYR A 215 22.23 1.41 -1.48
C TYR A 215 22.17 -0.02 -0.99
N VAL A 216 21.37 -0.84 -1.69
CA VAL A 216 21.17 -2.26 -1.38
C VAL A 216 21.54 -3.13 -2.58
N ASN A 217 21.79 -4.42 -2.34
CA ASN A 217 22.05 -5.39 -3.39
C ASN A 217 20.75 -6.02 -3.94
N ALA A 218 19.72 -5.18 -4.07
CA ALA A 218 18.42 -5.48 -4.66
C ALA A 218 18.01 -4.29 -5.52
N HIS A 219 17.10 -4.47 -6.44
CA HIS A 219 16.61 -3.39 -7.30
C HIS A 219 15.12 -3.57 -7.61
N ALA A 220 14.46 -2.49 -8.01
CA ALA A 220 13.06 -2.58 -8.46
C ALA A 220 12.92 -3.52 -9.66
N PRO A 221 11.75 -4.16 -9.84
CA PRO A 221 11.44 -4.86 -11.08
C PRO A 221 11.55 -3.90 -12.27
N ARG A 222 12.08 -4.37 -13.39
CA ARG A 222 12.02 -3.58 -14.62
C ARG A 222 10.56 -3.50 -15.06
N ARG A 223 10.09 -2.28 -15.36
CA ARG A 223 8.85 -2.14 -16.10
C ARG A 223 9.04 -2.71 -17.49
N ALA A 224 8.10 -3.56 -17.92
CA ALA A 224 8.10 -4.09 -19.29
C ALA A 224 7.91 -2.97 -20.31
#